data_df1564bebc1e402f282be1448f10e84c
#
_entry.id   df1564bebc1e402f282be1448f10e84c
#
_cell.length_a   1.000
_cell.length_b   1.000
_cell.length_c   1.000
_cell.angle_alpha   90.00
_cell.angle_beta   90.00
_cell.angle_gamma   90.00
#
_symmetry.space_group_name_H-M   'P 1'
#
loop_
_entity.id
_entity.type
_entity.pdbx_description
1 polymer ?
#
loop_
_entity_poly.entity_id
_entity_poly.type
_entity_poly.pdbx_seq_one_letter_code
_entity_poly.pdbx_strand_id
1 'polypeptide(L)'
;AMQGAPNDETQFLLDRFGFQAPTLLTNVRTQVRDIDYDRPPTLGTSVPISHAWAVLREDENLSAVPVTNEDGTLYGMLTAGGIAEKDMESITKPEVRDVPIFNLLSALEGHIINNEEDTFDTISGEVVIALPTPGECLKGVGSGSIVICGQQKDVVDKALEIGASCVIICQGSLSEKYLGLSSKTCIIATPCDAYRAARMIYQAIPVQRIAQHTGVVLFHLNDFIDDVRETVLQSRYRSY
;
A
#
# COMPACT_ATOMS: atom_id res chain seq x y z
N ALA A 1 -26.52 -30.75 -20.29
CA ALA A 1 -27.10 -29.47 -20.70
C ALA A 1 -28.14 -29.70 -21.82
N MET A 2 -29.15 -28.89 -21.86
CA MET A 2 -30.22 -28.98 -22.90
C MET A 2 -30.58 -27.58 -23.40
N GLN A 3 -31.05 -27.47 -24.66
CA GLN A 3 -31.36 -26.19 -25.32
C GLN A 3 -32.79 -25.70 -25.10
N GLY A 4 -33.63 -26.44 -24.39
CA GLY A 4 -35.02 -26.09 -24.08
C GLY A 4 -35.52 -26.85 -22.85
N ALA A 5 -36.67 -26.45 -22.32
CA ALA A 5 -37.27 -27.17 -21.22
C ALA A 5 -37.64 -28.62 -21.67
N PRO A 6 -37.50 -29.63 -20.81
CA PRO A 6 -37.92 -30.97 -21.12
C PRO A 6 -39.45 -30.98 -21.44
N ASN A 7 -39.85 -31.79 -22.41
CA ASN A 7 -41.25 -32.00 -22.65
C ASN A 7 -41.83 -32.89 -21.52
N ASP A 8 -43.17 -33.01 -21.48
CA ASP A 8 -43.87 -33.72 -20.41
C ASP A 8 -43.44 -35.21 -20.27
N GLU A 9 -43.13 -35.87 -21.40
CA GLU A 9 -42.65 -37.26 -21.40
C GLU A 9 -41.25 -37.35 -20.78
N THR A 10 -40.35 -36.44 -21.14
CA THR A 10 -39.01 -36.41 -20.60
C THR A 10 -39.04 -36.07 -19.11
N GLN A 11 -39.87 -35.12 -18.71
CA GLN A 11 -40.02 -34.76 -17.29
C GLN A 11 -40.57 -35.96 -16.49
N PHE A 12 -41.59 -36.65 -17.00
CA PHE A 12 -42.13 -37.85 -16.37
C PHE A 12 -41.09 -38.96 -16.18
N LEU A 13 -40.22 -39.17 -17.18
CA LEU A 13 -39.14 -40.16 -17.08
C LEU A 13 -38.06 -39.73 -16.06
N LEU A 14 -37.68 -38.46 -16.05
CA LEU A 14 -36.70 -37.91 -15.06
C LEU A 14 -37.24 -38.11 -13.64
N ASP A 15 -38.50 -37.77 -13.40
CA ASP A 15 -39.14 -37.89 -12.09
C ASP A 15 -39.28 -39.36 -11.68
N ARG A 16 -39.69 -40.23 -12.61
CA ARG A 16 -39.89 -41.67 -12.35
C ARG A 16 -38.59 -42.39 -11.96
N PHE A 17 -37.47 -42.00 -12.56
CA PHE A 17 -36.19 -42.65 -12.34
C PHE A 17 -35.28 -41.85 -11.37
N GLY A 18 -35.75 -40.76 -10.80
CA GLY A 18 -35.01 -39.93 -9.83
C GLY A 18 -33.80 -39.24 -10.42
N PHE A 19 -33.76 -38.96 -11.73
CA PHE A 19 -32.73 -38.22 -12.36
C PHE A 19 -32.98 -36.70 -12.27
N GLN A 20 -31.94 -35.94 -11.98
CA GLN A 20 -32.04 -34.48 -12.07
C GLN A 20 -32.14 -34.03 -13.54
N ALA A 21 -33.00 -33.06 -13.80
CA ALA A 21 -33.10 -32.47 -15.13
C ALA A 21 -31.75 -31.86 -15.54
N PRO A 22 -31.31 -32.03 -16.79
CA PRO A 22 -30.10 -31.40 -17.29
C PRO A 22 -30.20 -29.88 -17.21
N THR A 23 -29.08 -29.22 -16.93
CA THR A 23 -29.02 -27.74 -16.87
C THR A 23 -29.45 -27.13 -18.20
N LEU A 24 -30.43 -26.21 -18.16
CA LEU A 24 -30.91 -25.48 -19.34
C LEU A 24 -29.80 -24.52 -19.83
N LEU A 25 -29.39 -24.66 -21.08
CA LEU A 25 -28.50 -23.70 -21.74
C LEU A 25 -29.36 -22.58 -22.33
N THR A 26 -29.35 -21.43 -21.68
CA THR A 26 -30.04 -20.22 -22.14
C THR A 26 -29.20 -19.39 -23.08
N ASN A 27 -27.87 -19.56 -23.04
CA ASN A 27 -26.92 -18.83 -23.86
C ASN A 27 -25.67 -19.68 -24.09
N VAL A 28 -25.08 -19.59 -25.27
CA VAL A 28 -23.81 -20.26 -25.66
C VAL A 28 -22.67 -19.27 -25.88
N ARG A 29 -22.87 -17.98 -25.57
CA ARG A 29 -21.81 -16.98 -25.65
C ARG A 29 -20.78 -17.25 -24.56
N THR A 30 -19.51 -17.13 -24.88
CA THR A 30 -18.39 -17.26 -23.93
C THR A 30 -18.44 -16.13 -22.91
N GLN A 31 -18.33 -16.47 -21.64
CA GLN A 31 -18.25 -15.53 -20.52
C GLN A 31 -16.79 -15.38 -20.02
N VAL A 32 -16.51 -14.35 -19.25
CA VAL A 32 -15.18 -14.12 -18.66
C VAL A 32 -14.70 -15.34 -17.86
N ARG A 33 -15.58 -15.99 -17.12
CA ARG A 33 -15.23 -17.22 -16.36
C ARG A 33 -14.85 -18.43 -17.21
N ASP A 34 -15.16 -18.41 -18.50
CA ASP A 34 -14.92 -19.54 -19.42
C ASP A 34 -13.57 -19.42 -20.12
N ILE A 35 -12.84 -18.33 -19.94
CA ILE A 35 -11.49 -18.10 -20.47
C ILE A 35 -10.45 -18.22 -19.36
N ASP A 36 -9.22 -18.44 -19.77
CA ASP A 36 -8.07 -18.33 -18.88
C ASP A 36 -7.72 -16.86 -18.65
N TYR A 37 -7.53 -16.46 -17.38
CA TYR A 37 -7.17 -15.11 -16.98
C TYR A 37 -6.19 -15.14 -15.80
N ASP A 38 -5.34 -14.12 -15.71
CA ASP A 38 -4.36 -13.99 -14.65
C ASP A 38 -5.06 -13.73 -13.30
N ARG A 39 -4.47 -14.31 -12.25
CA ARG A 39 -4.91 -14.11 -10.86
C ARG A 39 -3.77 -13.52 -10.05
N PRO A 40 -3.47 -12.23 -10.23
CA PRO A 40 -2.39 -11.61 -9.49
C PRO A 40 -2.67 -11.62 -7.98
N PRO A 41 -1.63 -11.60 -7.14
CA PRO A 41 -1.79 -11.38 -5.71
C PRO A 41 -2.45 -10.02 -5.47
N THR A 42 -3.25 -9.91 -4.41
CA THR A 42 -3.86 -8.64 -3.99
C THR A 42 -3.11 -8.07 -2.79
N LEU A 43 -3.09 -6.75 -2.67
CA LEU A 43 -2.47 -6.05 -1.55
C LEU A 43 -3.53 -5.29 -0.75
N GLY A 44 -3.46 -5.37 0.58
CA GLY A 44 -4.29 -4.52 1.44
C GLY A 44 -3.85 -3.05 1.37
N THR A 45 -4.78 -2.13 1.62
CA THR A 45 -4.56 -0.67 1.56
C THR A 45 -3.42 -0.16 2.42
N SER A 46 -3.16 -0.78 3.58
CA SER A 46 -2.13 -0.40 4.55
C SER A 46 -0.73 -0.94 4.24
N VAL A 47 -0.60 -1.82 3.25
CA VAL A 47 0.69 -2.44 2.87
C VAL A 47 1.67 -1.36 2.42
N PRO A 48 2.95 -1.38 2.89
CA PRO A 48 3.96 -0.40 2.48
C PRO A 48 4.41 -0.58 1.03
N ILE A 49 4.81 0.53 0.40
CA ILE A 49 5.34 0.56 -0.98
C ILE A 49 6.47 -0.45 -1.19
N SER A 50 7.37 -0.60 -0.20
CA SER A 50 8.49 -1.56 -0.26
C SER A 50 8.03 -2.99 -0.50
N HIS A 51 6.96 -3.42 0.18
CA HIS A 51 6.41 -4.77 0.00
C HIS A 51 5.72 -4.91 -1.37
N ALA A 52 4.96 -3.91 -1.76
CA ALA A 52 4.32 -3.90 -3.08
C ALA A 52 5.33 -3.96 -4.23
N TRP A 53 6.46 -3.26 -4.08
CA TRP A 53 7.57 -3.35 -5.03
C TRP A 53 8.19 -4.75 -5.10
N ALA A 54 8.35 -5.42 -3.94
CA ALA A 54 8.83 -6.79 -3.90
C ALA A 54 7.91 -7.73 -4.68
N VAL A 55 6.59 -7.63 -4.46
CA VAL A 55 5.58 -8.43 -5.18
C VAL A 55 5.63 -8.20 -6.70
N LEU A 56 5.73 -6.93 -7.15
CA LEU A 56 5.84 -6.60 -8.57
C LEU A 56 7.14 -7.14 -9.22
N ARG A 57 8.20 -7.35 -8.43
CA ARG A 57 9.48 -7.88 -8.92
C ARG A 57 9.56 -9.40 -8.96
N GLU A 58 8.73 -10.09 -8.20
CA GLU A 58 8.72 -11.57 -8.17
C GLU A 58 8.20 -12.17 -9.47
N ASP A 59 7.32 -11.46 -10.18
CA ASP A 59 6.78 -11.89 -11.47
C ASP A 59 6.97 -10.79 -12.53
N GLU A 60 7.87 -11.03 -13.48
CA GLU A 60 8.18 -10.08 -14.57
C GLU A 60 6.98 -9.81 -15.51
N ASN A 61 5.97 -10.68 -15.51
CA ASN A 61 4.76 -10.49 -16.31
C ASN A 61 3.74 -9.60 -15.59
N LEU A 62 3.92 -9.37 -14.28
CA LEU A 62 2.98 -8.60 -13.47
C LEU A 62 3.20 -7.09 -13.69
N SER A 63 2.33 -6.46 -14.46
CA SER A 63 2.41 -5.02 -14.75
C SER A 63 1.69 -4.15 -13.72
N ALA A 64 0.73 -4.72 -13.00
CA ALA A 64 -0.07 -4.04 -11.98
C ALA A 64 -0.56 -5.04 -10.93
N VAL A 65 -0.80 -4.54 -9.72
CA VAL A 65 -1.33 -5.33 -8.59
C VAL A 65 -2.61 -4.67 -8.08
N PRO A 66 -3.71 -5.43 -7.91
CA PRO A 66 -4.92 -4.93 -7.28
C PRO A 66 -4.68 -4.59 -5.81
N VAL A 67 -5.15 -3.43 -5.39
CA VAL A 67 -5.21 -3.03 -3.97
C VAL A 67 -6.65 -3.19 -3.50
N THR A 68 -6.85 -3.87 -2.38
CA THR A 68 -8.18 -4.21 -1.86
C THR A 68 -8.41 -3.64 -0.47
N ASN A 69 -9.65 -3.30 -0.19
CA ASN A 69 -10.13 -2.98 1.15
C ASN A 69 -10.18 -4.25 2.01
N GLU A 70 -10.42 -4.09 3.32
CA GLU A 70 -10.55 -5.20 4.27
C GLU A 70 -11.73 -6.13 3.94
N ASP A 71 -12.78 -5.62 3.31
CA ASP A 71 -13.95 -6.39 2.85
C ASP A 71 -13.71 -7.14 1.53
N GLY A 72 -12.49 -7.04 0.95
CA GLY A 72 -12.11 -7.66 -0.32
C GLY A 72 -12.56 -6.89 -1.56
N THR A 73 -13.24 -5.75 -1.43
CA THR A 73 -13.59 -4.90 -2.58
C THR A 73 -12.36 -4.21 -3.15
N LEU A 74 -12.34 -3.98 -4.47
CA LEU A 74 -11.23 -3.29 -5.12
C LEU A 74 -11.17 -1.83 -4.65
N TYR A 75 -10.02 -1.44 -4.11
CA TYR A 75 -9.69 -0.06 -3.79
C TYR A 75 -9.08 0.67 -5.00
N GLY A 76 -8.18 0.04 -5.72
CA GLY A 76 -7.51 0.61 -6.88
C GLY A 76 -6.44 -0.32 -7.45
N MET A 77 -5.69 0.18 -8.43
CA MET A 77 -4.59 -0.56 -9.05
C MET A 77 -3.26 0.12 -8.76
N LEU A 78 -2.25 -0.68 -8.45
CA LEU A 78 -0.89 -0.23 -8.23
C LEU A 78 0.01 -0.71 -9.37
N THR A 79 0.79 0.20 -9.95
CA THR A 79 1.75 -0.10 -11.02
C THR A 79 3.18 0.28 -10.61
N ALA A 80 4.18 -0.31 -11.25
CA ALA A 80 5.57 0.11 -11.08
C ALA A 80 5.78 1.59 -11.46
N GLY A 81 5.04 2.09 -12.47
CA GLY A 81 5.05 3.51 -12.85
C GLY A 81 4.55 4.43 -11.74
N GLY A 82 3.45 4.06 -11.07
CA GLY A 82 2.91 4.83 -9.93
C GLY A 82 3.89 4.88 -8.75
N ILE A 83 4.60 3.79 -8.47
CA ILE A 83 5.66 3.76 -7.44
C ILE A 83 6.81 4.70 -7.84
N ALA A 84 7.27 4.63 -9.09
CA ALA A 84 8.35 5.48 -9.57
C ALA A 84 7.99 6.97 -9.56
N GLU A 85 6.76 7.33 -9.94
CA GLU A 85 6.25 8.70 -9.88
C GLU A 85 6.28 9.24 -8.44
N LYS A 86 5.81 8.43 -7.48
CA LYS A 86 5.84 8.80 -6.06
C LYS A 86 7.26 8.95 -5.51
N ASP A 87 8.17 8.10 -5.93
CA ASP A 87 9.58 8.20 -5.54
C ASP A 87 10.21 9.50 -6.06
N MET A 88 9.95 9.88 -7.30
CA MET A 88 10.41 11.13 -7.88
C MET A 88 9.76 12.36 -7.23
N GLU A 89 8.48 12.29 -6.87
CA GLU A 89 7.78 13.36 -6.15
C GLU A 89 8.44 13.65 -4.80
N SER A 90 8.91 12.61 -4.10
CA SER A 90 9.55 12.72 -2.79
C SER A 90 10.81 13.59 -2.79
N ILE A 91 11.49 13.72 -3.94
CA ILE A 91 12.69 14.54 -4.10
C ILE A 91 12.32 16.03 -4.06
N THR A 92 11.19 16.40 -4.65
CA THR A 92 10.75 17.80 -4.75
C THR A 92 9.86 18.23 -3.58
N LYS A 93 9.16 17.30 -2.98
CA LYS A 93 8.28 17.51 -1.83
C LYS A 93 8.58 16.46 -0.76
N PRO A 94 9.55 16.73 0.12
CA PRO A 94 9.99 15.80 1.14
C PRO A 94 8.99 15.70 2.31
N GLU A 95 7.71 15.43 2.02
CA GLU A 95 6.63 15.32 2.99
C GLU A 95 5.99 13.93 2.91
N VAL A 96 5.67 13.37 4.06
CA VAL A 96 4.87 12.15 4.18
C VAL A 96 3.63 12.42 5.02
N ARG A 97 2.55 11.67 4.77
CA ARG A 97 1.27 11.84 5.47
C ARG A 97 0.70 10.49 5.87
N ASP A 98 0.24 10.43 7.11
CA ASP A 98 -0.46 9.28 7.71
C ASP A 98 0.25 7.95 7.42
N VAL A 99 1.58 7.95 7.62
CA VAL A 99 2.37 6.71 7.54
C VAL A 99 2.15 5.93 8.83
N PRO A 100 1.63 4.69 8.74
CA PRO A 100 1.44 3.85 9.91
C PRO A 100 2.77 3.64 10.66
N ILE A 101 2.74 3.81 11.97
CA ILE A 101 3.96 3.69 12.79
C ILE A 101 4.61 2.32 12.61
N PHE A 102 3.81 1.27 12.50
CA PHE A 102 4.30 -0.09 12.28
C PHE A 102 5.10 -0.22 10.96
N ASN A 103 4.59 0.38 9.87
CA ASN A 103 5.29 0.40 8.60
C ASN A 103 6.63 1.13 8.72
N LEU A 104 6.64 2.26 9.43
CA LEU A 104 7.82 3.07 9.64
C LEU A 104 8.88 2.32 10.46
N LEU A 105 8.49 1.72 11.57
CA LEU A 105 9.39 0.93 12.42
C LEU A 105 9.95 -0.27 11.66
N SER A 106 9.12 -0.97 10.90
CA SER A 106 9.54 -2.11 10.09
C SER A 106 10.54 -1.68 9.00
N ALA A 107 10.26 -0.59 8.27
CA ALA A 107 11.15 -0.10 7.22
C ALA A 107 12.51 0.39 7.77
N LEU A 108 12.50 1.04 8.93
CA LEU A 108 13.69 1.56 9.59
C LEU A 108 14.46 0.50 10.40
N GLU A 109 13.94 -0.71 10.56
CA GLU A 109 14.45 -1.69 11.52
C GLU A 109 14.59 -1.06 12.92
N GLY A 110 13.65 -0.16 13.25
CA GLY A 110 13.72 0.73 14.40
C GLY A 110 12.75 0.36 15.51
N HIS A 111 12.90 1.04 16.63
CA HIS A 111 12.00 0.93 17.78
C HIS A 111 11.78 2.29 18.44
N ILE A 112 10.60 2.47 19.05
CA ILE A 112 10.28 3.68 19.82
C ILE A 112 11.00 3.62 21.16
N ILE A 113 11.57 4.75 21.58
CA ILE A 113 12.36 4.83 22.83
C ILE A 113 11.72 5.66 23.93
N ASN A 114 10.75 6.51 23.62
CA ASN A 114 10.23 7.47 24.58
C ASN A 114 8.85 7.12 25.16
N ASN A 115 7.94 6.60 24.37
CA ASN A 115 6.59 6.24 24.79
C ASN A 115 6.35 4.73 24.59
N GLU A 116 5.21 4.23 25.04
CA GLU A 116 4.73 2.90 24.65
C GLU A 116 4.40 2.88 23.16
N GLU A 117 4.59 1.74 22.48
CA GLU A 117 4.42 1.61 21.03
C GLU A 117 3.00 1.98 20.57
N ASP A 118 1.98 1.71 21.37
CA ASP A 118 0.57 1.99 21.08
C ASP A 118 0.19 3.48 21.18
N THR A 119 1.14 4.36 21.52
CA THR A 119 0.87 5.81 21.69
C THR A 119 0.69 6.51 20.34
N PHE A 120 1.26 5.97 19.27
CA PHE A 120 1.26 6.58 17.94
C PHE A 120 0.67 5.63 16.91
N ASP A 121 -0.39 6.06 16.21
CA ASP A 121 -1.00 5.29 15.11
C ASP A 121 -0.29 5.58 13.79
N THR A 122 -0.13 6.87 13.48
CA THR A 122 0.48 7.35 12.22
C THR A 122 1.43 8.51 12.46
N ILE A 123 2.36 8.68 11.55
CA ILE A 123 3.29 9.81 11.51
C ILE A 123 3.11 10.59 10.22
N SER A 124 3.08 11.92 10.33
CA SER A 124 3.03 12.86 9.19
C SER A 124 4.04 13.97 9.41
N GLY A 125 4.57 14.53 8.32
CA GLY A 125 5.42 15.71 8.37
C GLY A 125 6.40 15.82 7.21
N GLU A 126 7.06 16.97 7.14
CA GLU A 126 8.19 17.19 6.25
C GLU A 126 9.41 16.47 6.80
N VAL A 127 10.12 15.75 5.94
CA VAL A 127 11.33 14.99 6.31
C VAL A 127 12.53 15.89 6.17
N VAL A 128 13.21 16.14 7.29
CA VAL A 128 14.39 17.02 7.36
C VAL A 128 15.57 16.25 7.98
N ILE A 129 16.70 16.28 7.30
CA ILE A 129 17.97 15.76 7.86
C ILE A 129 18.67 16.89 8.59
N ALA A 130 18.86 16.73 9.90
CA ALA A 130 19.57 17.72 10.71
C ALA A 130 21.06 17.75 10.34
N LEU A 131 21.57 18.93 10.03
CA LEU A 131 22.99 19.12 9.75
C LEU A 131 23.81 19.10 11.06
N PRO A 132 25.06 18.57 11.04
CA PRO A 132 25.89 18.50 12.24
C PRO A 132 26.49 19.87 12.65
N THR A 133 26.11 20.97 12.00
CA THR A 133 26.65 22.30 12.23
C THR A 133 25.97 22.98 13.40
N PRO A 134 26.68 23.37 14.46
CA PRO A 134 26.11 24.10 15.59
C PRO A 134 25.43 25.40 15.13
N GLY A 135 24.21 25.63 15.62
CA GLY A 135 23.40 26.83 15.30
C GLY A 135 22.56 26.75 14.02
N GLU A 136 22.89 25.87 13.08
CA GLU A 136 22.14 25.69 11.81
C GLU A 136 21.49 24.28 11.67
N CYS A 137 21.70 23.41 12.65
CA CYS A 137 21.31 22.00 12.59
C CYS A 137 19.83 21.79 12.31
N LEU A 138 18.95 22.71 12.67
CA LEU A 138 17.49 22.65 12.47
C LEU A 138 16.96 23.82 11.61
N LYS A 139 17.77 24.39 10.75
CA LYS A 139 17.33 25.43 9.83
C LYS A 139 16.30 24.84 8.85
N GLY A 140 15.10 25.41 8.86
CA GLY A 140 13.96 24.91 8.05
C GLY A 140 13.08 23.88 8.74
N VAL A 141 13.41 23.45 9.96
CA VAL A 141 12.55 22.54 10.74
C VAL A 141 11.40 23.36 11.35
N GLY A 142 10.17 22.95 11.04
CA GLY A 142 8.95 23.50 11.62
C GLY A 142 8.31 22.55 12.64
N SER A 143 7.28 23.04 13.31
CA SER A 143 6.41 22.18 14.11
C SER A 143 5.78 21.09 13.21
N GLY A 144 5.76 19.85 13.68
CA GLY A 144 5.24 18.71 12.94
C GLY A 144 6.22 18.07 11.94
N SER A 145 7.46 18.56 11.81
CA SER A 145 8.48 17.93 10.95
C SER A 145 8.92 16.56 11.49
N ILE A 146 9.40 15.71 10.59
CA ILE A 146 10.13 14.46 10.90
C ILE A 146 11.62 14.77 10.80
N VAL A 147 12.32 14.72 11.93
CA VAL A 147 13.73 15.09 12.03
C VAL A 147 14.60 13.85 12.05
N ILE A 148 15.47 13.70 11.08
CA ILE A 148 16.50 12.65 11.05
C ILE A 148 17.81 13.23 11.57
N CYS A 149 18.37 12.63 12.61
CA CYS A 149 19.61 13.09 13.21
C CYS A 149 20.51 11.94 13.66
N GLY A 150 21.74 12.25 14.02
CA GLY A 150 22.62 11.34 14.73
C GLY A 150 22.38 11.39 16.26
N GLN A 151 23.43 11.09 17.03
CA GLN A 151 23.39 11.02 18.49
C GLN A 151 23.51 12.37 19.22
N GLN A 152 23.33 13.50 18.52
CA GLN A 152 23.46 14.83 19.09
C GLN A 152 22.26 15.17 19.97
N LYS A 153 22.47 15.17 21.29
CA LYS A 153 21.41 15.45 22.29
C LYS A 153 20.77 16.83 22.12
N ASP A 154 21.56 17.83 21.77
CA ASP A 154 21.13 19.21 21.55
C ASP A 154 20.17 19.32 20.34
N VAL A 155 20.37 18.50 19.32
CA VAL A 155 19.46 18.41 18.16
C VAL A 155 18.14 17.80 18.55
N VAL A 156 18.17 16.69 19.30
CA VAL A 156 16.96 16.02 19.79
C VAL A 156 16.16 16.94 20.70
N ASP A 157 16.81 17.57 21.68
CA ASP A 157 16.14 18.50 22.61
C ASP A 157 15.48 19.66 21.87
N LYS A 158 16.16 20.26 20.91
CA LYS A 158 15.58 21.32 20.06
C LYS A 158 14.42 20.83 19.21
N ALA A 159 14.51 19.63 18.63
CA ALA A 159 13.42 19.07 17.84
C ALA A 159 12.16 18.87 18.71
N LEU A 160 12.33 18.43 19.95
CA LEU A 160 11.25 18.33 20.93
C LEU A 160 10.67 19.70 21.28
N GLU A 161 11.50 20.72 21.50
CA GLU A 161 11.07 22.10 21.78
C GLU A 161 10.25 22.72 20.64
N ILE A 162 10.65 22.47 19.38
CA ILE A 162 9.96 22.96 18.19
C ILE A 162 8.62 22.22 17.98
N GLY A 163 8.45 21.05 18.59
CA GLY A 163 7.26 20.20 18.42
C GLY A 163 7.30 19.40 17.13
N ALA A 164 8.43 18.79 16.82
CA ALA A 164 8.54 17.80 15.75
C ALA A 164 7.52 16.67 15.95
N SER A 165 6.98 16.11 14.87
CA SER A 165 6.09 14.93 14.95
C SER A 165 6.88 13.67 15.30
N CYS A 166 8.07 13.55 14.72
CA CYS A 166 8.95 12.40 14.93
C CYS A 166 10.43 12.83 14.90
N VAL A 167 11.24 12.19 15.74
CA VAL A 167 12.71 12.30 15.70
C VAL A 167 13.28 10.90 15.48
N ILE A 168 14.07 10.73 14.43
CA ILE A 168 14.73 9.48 14.06
C ILE A 168 16.22 9.60 14.35
N ILE A 169 16.67 8.83 15.33
CA ILE A 169 18.07 8.77 15.78
C ILE A 169 18.79 7.65 15.03
N CYS A 170 19.68 8.02 14.14
CA CYS A 170 20.44 7.10 13.29
C CYS A 170 21.69 6.58 13.97
N GLN A 171 22.02 5.29 13.76
CA GLN A 171 23.22 4.62 14.24
C GLN A 171 23.50 4.88 15.72
N GLY A 172 22.44 5.10 16.50
CA GLY A 172 22.52 5.53 17.88
C GLY A 172 22.39 4.38 18.87
N SER A 173 23.25 4.40 19.88
CA SER A 173 22.93 3.80 21.16
C SER A 173 22.03 4.78 21.91
N LEU A 174 20.94 4.26 22.43
CA LEU A 174 19.95 4.97 23.22
C LEU A 174 20.56 5.83 24.30
N SER A 175 20.20 7.12 24.32
CA SER A 175 20.43 7.93 25.49
C SER A 175 19.35 7.58 26.53
N GLU A 176 19.76 7.09 27.70
CA GLU A 176 18.86 6.82 28.85
C GLU A 176 17.95 8.02 29.19
N LYS A 177 18.37 9.24 28.79
CA LYS A 177 17.61 10.48 29.00
C LYS A 177 16.21 10.46 28.37
N TYR A 178 16.02 9.77 27.24
CA TYR A 178 14.76 9.79 26.51
C TYR A 178 13.89 8.54 26.77
N LEU A 179 14.41 7.55 27.46
CA LEU A 179 13.67 6.34 27.82
C LEU A 179 12.47 6.69 28.69
N GLY A 180 11.27 6.29 28.23
CA GLY A 180 10.03 6.53 28.95
C GLY A 180 9.60 8.00 29.07
N LEU A 181 10.22 8.92 28.30
CA LEU A 181 9.81 10.31 28.27
C LEU A 181 8.42 10.42 27.63
N SER A 182 7.41 10.82 28.40
CA SER A 182 6.08 11.10 27.85
C SER A 182 6.15 12.36 27.00
N SER A 183 5.96 12.22 25.69
CA SER A 183 6.02 13.30 24.72
C SER A 183 5.00 13.08 23.59
N LYS A 184 4.55 14.18 22.99
CA LYS A 184 3.76 14.15 21.74
C LYS A 184 4.63 13.84 20.51
N THR A 185 5.93 13.97 20.63
CA THR A 185 6.90 13.64 19.58
C THR A 185 7.31 12.18 19.72
N CYS A 186 7.19 11.41 18.66
CA CYS A 186 7.69 10.05 18.60
C CYS A 186 9.21 10.07 18.43
N ILE A 187 9.96 9.34 19.27
CA ILE A 187 11.41 9.21 19.12
C ILE A 187 11.73 7.76 18.76
N ILE A 188 12.32 7.56 17.57
CA ILE A 188 12.67 6.26 17.01
C ILE A 188 14.19 6.13 16.98
N ALA A 189 14.73 5.03 17.45
CA ALA A 189 16.11 4.64 17.21
C ALA A 189 16.17 3.62 16.08
N THR A 190 17.15 3.80 15.17
CA THR A 190 17.38 2.92 14.02
C THR A 190 18.86 2.62 13.82
N PRO A 191 19.25 1.42 13.36
CA PRO A 191 20.60 1.11 12.93
C PRO A 191 20.97 1.78 11.59
N CYS A 192 19.98 2.28 10.83
CA CYS A 192 20.20 2.92 9.55
C CYS A 192 21.05 4.20 9.69
N ASP A 193 21.82 4.52 8.67
CA ASP A 193 22.38 5.88 8.48
C ASP A 193 21.28 6.87 8.04
N ALA A 194 21.58 8.17 8.09
CA ALA A 194 20.59 9.20 7.80
C ALA A 194 20.06 9.16 6.36
N TYR A 195 20.89 8.80 5.39
CA TYR A 195 20.47 8.69 3.99
C TYR A 195 19.51 7.51 3.80
N ARG A 196 19.89 6.34 4.33
CA ARG A 196 19.03 5.15 4.29
C ARG A 196 17.71 5.40 5.03
N ALA A 197 17.75 6.02 6.22
CA ALA A 197 16.55 6.35 6.97
C ALA A 197 15.61 7.26 6.18
N ALA A 198 16.13 8.33 5.55
CA ALA A 198 15.33 9.20 4.70
C ALA A 198 14.66 8.45 3.55
N ARG A 199 15.34 7.52 2.89
CA ARG A 199 14.79 6.70 1.81
C ARG A 199 13.73 5.71 2.33
N MET A 200 13.98 5.07 3.49
CA MET A 200 13.07 4.08 4.06
C MET A 200 11.73 4.68 4.50
N ILE A 201 11.71 5.94 4.95
CA ILE A 201 10.46 6.64 5.32
C ILE A 201 9.48 6.67 4.14
N TYR A 202 9.94 6.97 2.92
CA TYR A 202 9.07 6.99 1.73
C TYR A 202 8.62 5.60 1.31
N GLN A 203 9.42 4.58 1.57
CA GLN A 203 9.07 3.19 1.30
C GLN A 203 8.06 2.62 2.32
N ALA A 204 7.91 3.26 3.47
CA ALA A 204 6.91 2.93 4.49
C ALA A 204 5.51 3.46 4.17
N ILE A 205 5.36 4.36 3.19
CA ILE A 205 4.07 4.92 2.77
C ILE A 205 3.13 3.77 2.35
N PRO A 206 1.86 3.76 2.81
CA PRO A 206 0.91 2.74 2.45
C PRO A 206 0.46 2.87 0.99
N VAL A 207 0.26 1.73 0.31
CA VAL A 207 -0.10 1.68 -1.12
C VAL A 207 -1.39 2.42 -1.46
N GLN A 208 -2.31 2.58 -0.52
CA GLN A 208 -3.52 3.38 -0.70
C GLN A 208 -3.24 4.82 -1.14
N ARG A 209 -2.05 5.36 -0.84
CA ARG A 209 -1.66 6.74 -1.20
C ARG A 209 -1.25 6.90 -2.65
N ILE A 210 -0.97 5.81 -3.34
CA ILE A 210 -0.45 5.80 -4.71
C ILE A 210 -1.26 4.91 -5.65
N ALA A 211 -2.16 4.09 -5.12
CA ALA A 211 -3.06 3.29 -5.95
C ALA A 211 -3.97 4.19 -6.79
N GLN A 212 -4.09 3.86 -8.06
CA GLN A 212 -4.94 4.58 -9.01
C GLN A 212 -6.37 4.09 -8.90
N HIS A 213 -7.31 5.00 -8.64
CA HIS A 213 -8.75 4.71 -8.55
C HIS A 213 -9.51 5.04 -9.83
N THR A 214 -8.99 6.00 -10.60
CA THR A 214 -9.66 6.48 -11.81
C THR A 214 -9.24 5.67 -13.01
N GLY A 215 -10.21 5.34 -13.84
CA GLY A 215 -9.96 4.65 -15.10
C GLY A 215 -9.79 3.14 -14.97
N VAL A 216 -10.01 2.56 -13.80
CA VAL A 216 -10.07 1.10 -13.65
C VAL A 216 -11.39 0.61 -14.22
N VAL A 217 -11.33 -0.28 -15.19
CA VAL A 217 -12.50 -0.94 -15.78
C VAL A 217 -12.65 -2.29 -15.12
N LEU A 218 -13.85 -2.59 -14.63
CA LEU A 218 -14.18 -3.84 -13.96
C LEU A 218 -15.12 -4.67 -14.83
N PHE A 219 -14.85 -5.95 -14.90
CA PHE A 219 -15.72 -6.93 -15.53
C PHE A 219 -16.15 -7.99 -14.53
N HIS A 220 -17.36 -8.48 -14.68
CA HIS A 220 -17.86 -9.59 -13.89
C HIS A 220 -17.59 -10.92 -14.59
N LEU A 221 -17.39 -11.97 -13.83
CA LEU A 221 -17.18 -13.32 -14.36
C LEU A 221 -18.31 -13.78 -15.30
N ASN A 222 -19.51 -13.22 -15.16
CA ASN A 222 -20.66 -13.51 -15.99
C ASN A 222 -20.80 -12.62 -17.23
N ASP A 223 -19.92 -11.60 -17.40
CA ASP A 223 -19.96 -10.73 -18.59
C ASP A 223 -19.55 -11.54 -19.82
N PHE A 224 -20.11 -11.17 -20.98
CA PHE A 224 -19.79 -11.86 -22.23
C PHE A 224 -18.52 -11.28 -22.84
N ILE A 225 -17.66 -12.15 -23.35
CA ILE A 225 -16.37 -11.78 -23.93
C ILE A 225 -16.50 -10.79 -25.08
N ASP A 226 -17.58 -10.87 -25.90
CA ASP A 226 -17.80 -9.91 -26.98
C ASP A 226 -17.97 -8.49 -26.45
N ASP A 227 -18.73 -8.32 -25.36
CA ASP A 227 -19.03 -7.04 -24.74
C ASP A 227 -17.76 -6.49 -24.04
N VAL A 228 -17.01 -7.37 -23.36
CA VAL A 228 -15.69 -7.07 -22.78
C VAL A 228 -14.72 -6.58 -23.85
N ARG A 229 -14.62 -7.30 -24.97
CA ARG A 229 -13.72 -6.96 -26.09
C ARG A 229 -14.01 -5.57 -26.65
N GLU A 230 -15.26 -5.21 -26.80
CA GLU A 230 -15.65 -3.88 -27.28
C GLU A 230 -15.18 -2.79 -26.31
N THR A 231 -15.39 -2.98 -25.00
CA THR A 231 -14.95 -2.06 -23.95
C THR A 231 -13.43 -1.94 -23.91
N VAL A 232 -12.70 -3.06 -24.01
CA VAL A 232 -11.22 -3.07 -24.03
C VAL A 232 -10.66 -2.33 -25.22
N LEU A 233 -11.25 -2.51 -26.41
CA LEU A 233 -10.80 -1.82 -27.63
C LEU A 233 -11.00 -0.30 -27.58
N GLN A 234 -12.00 0.16 -26.81
CA GLN A 234 -12.28 1.59 -26.63
C GLN A 234 -11.44 2.19 -25.48
N SER A 235 -10.89 1.37 -24.60
CA SER A 235 -10.13 1.82 -23.45
C SER A 235 -8.65 2.04 -23.79
N ARG A 236 -7.99 2.90 -23.00
CA ARG A 236 -6.54 3.16 -23.11
C ARG A 236 -5.71 2.27 -22.17
N TYR A 237 -6.36 1.44 -21.39
CA TYR A 237 -5.71 0.61 -20.37
C TYR A 237 -5.23 -0.72 -20.94
N ARG A 238 -4.20 -1.29 -20.31
CA ARG A 238 -3.60 -2.58 -20.74
C ARG A 238 -3.88 -3.71 -19.74
N SER A 239 -4.44 -3.39 -18.56
CA SER A 239 -4.78 -4.35 -17.51
C SER A 239 -6.21 -4.12 -17.04
N TYR A 240 -6.93 -5.21 -16.80
CA TYR A 240 -8.35 -5.22 -16.47
C TYR A 240 -8.63 -6.24 -15.38
#